data_9fb6e7996493c1f23e72df16cb1a6c84
#
_entry.id   9fb6e7996493c1f23e72df16cb1a6c84
#
_cell.length_a   1.000
_cell.length_b   1.000
_cell.length_c   1.000
_cell.angle_alpha   90.00
_cell.angle_beta   90.00
_cell.angle_gamma   90.00
#
_symmetry.space_group_name_H-M   'P 1'
#
loop_
_entity.id
_entity.type
_entity.pdbx_description
1 polymer ?
#
loop_
_entity_poly.entity_id
_entity_poly.type
_entity_poly.pdbx_seq_one_letter_code
_entity_poly.pdbx_strand_id
1 'polypeptide(L)'
;RETVLKAIEKLVPLVLAEEGCSEYTPMIDSHTQAPWQKLSPDSVFMLEKWASQAHLEKHLDIAHMHRHRDTIKDSVLGVTIHVLGNAL
;
A
#
# COMPACT_ATOMS: atom_id res chain seq x y z
N ARG A 1 -7.00 10.69 -5.14
CA ARG A 1 -6.15 9.54 -5.51
C ARG A 1 -4.78 9.96 -6.02
N GLU A 2 -4.73 10.99 -6.85
CA GLU A 2 -3.46 11.47 -7.41
C GLU A 2 -2.47 11.95 -6.35
N THR A 3 -2.91 12.68 -5.35
CA THR A 3 -2.06 13.15 -4.25
C THR A 3 -1.44 11.97 -3.50
N VAL A 4 -2.24 10.95 -3.22
CA VAL A 4 -1.79 9.74 -2.52
C VAL A 4 -0.82 8.95 -3.39
N LEU A 5 -1.11 8.78 -4.69
CA LEU A 5 -0.21 8.08 -5.61
C LEU A 5 1.15 8.75 -5.73
N LYS A 6 1.20 10.08 -5.80
CA LYS A 6 2.47 10.82 -5.84
C LYS A 6 3.28 10.63 -4.56
N ALA A 7 2.61 10.61 -3.41
CA ALA A 7 3.28 10.36 -2.14
C ALA A 7 3.82 8.94 -2.08
N ILE A 8 3.04 7.95 -2.53
CA ILE A 8 3.46 6.54 -2.58
C ILE A 8 4.65 6.35 -3.51
N GLU A 9 4.66 7.02 -4.67
CA GLU A 9 5.78 6.95 -5.61
C GLU A 9 7.11 7.28 -4.95
N LYS A 10 7.13 8.31 -4.09
CA LYS A 10 8.33 8.69 -3.34
C LYS A 10 8.64 7.72 -2.21
N LEU A 11 7.63 7.08 -1.66
CA LEU A 11 7.76 6.16 -0.54
C LEU A 11 8.31 4.80 -0.97
N VAL A 12 7.94 4.31 -2.15
CA VAL A 12 8.25 2.95 -2.61
C VAL A 12 9.72 2.57 -2.47
N PRO A 13 10.70 3.38 -2.94
CA PRO A 13 12.09 2.98 -2.81
C PRO A 13 12.57 2.89 -1.35
N LEU A 14 12.01 3.71 -0.46
CA LEU A 14 12.34 3.66 0.96
C LEU A 14 11.83 2.38 1.60
N VAL A 15 10.62 1.94 1.24
CA VAL A 15 10.03 0.72 1.77
C VAL A 15 10.72 -0.51 1.21
N LEU A 16 11.04 -0.53 -0.08
CA LEU A 16 11.75 -1.66 -0.69
C LEU A 16 13.16 -1.85 -0.10
N ALA A 17 13.74 -0.81 0.49
CA ALA A 17 15.01 -0.91 1.19
C ALA A 17 14.87 -1.44 2.62
N GLU A 18 13.65 -1.56 3.17
CA GLU A 18 13.42 -2.13 4.50
C GLU A 18 13.69 -3.62 4.50
N GLU A 19 14.25 -4.10 5.61
CA GLU A 19 14.48 -5.53 5.79
C GLU A 19 13.17 -6.31 5.73
N GLY A 20 13.17 -7.39 4.98
CA GLY A 20 12.02 -8.29 4.87
C GLY A 20 10.97 -7.88 3.84
N CYS A 21 11.10 -6.74 3.18
CA CYS A 21 10.18 -6.31 2.14
C CYS A 21 10.63 -6.85 0.78
N SER A 22 9.81 -7.66 0.14
CA SER A 22 10.08 -8.17 -1.20
C SER A 22 9.14 -7.61 -2.27
N GLU A 23 8.04 -6.98 -1.86
CA GLU A 23 7.14 -6.29 -2.78
C GLU A 23 6.42 -5.16 -2.06
N TYR A 24 6.27 -4.03 -2.73
CA TYR A 24 5.50 -2.89 -2.24
C TYR A 24 4.99 -2.12 -3.46
N THR A 25 3.80 -2.53 -3.96
CA THR A 25 3.29 -2.12 -5.26
C THR A 25 1.94 -1.44 -5.12
N PRO A 26 1.82 -0.15 -5.45
CA PRO A 26 0.52 0.50 -5.56
C PRO A 26 -0.21 0.05 -6.83
N MET A 27 -1.49 -0.21 -6.70
CA MET A 27 -2.34 -0.67 -7.79
C MET A 27 -3.63 0.13 -7.81
N ILE A 28 -4.17 0.32 -9.00
CA ILE A 28 -5.50 0.88 -9.22
C ILE A 28 -6.28 -0.06 -10.14
N ASP A 29 -7.57 0.21 -10.29
CA ASP A 29 -8.40 -0.60 -11.18
C ASP A 29 -7.80 -0.70 -12.58
N SER A 30 -7.78 -1.92 -13.12
CA SER A 30 -7.47 -2.16 -14.51
C SER A 30 -8.68 -1.81 -15.38
N HIS A 31 -8.46 -1.21 -16.54
CA HIS A 31 -9.53 -0.84 -17.46
C HIS A 31 -9.88 -2.02 -18.38
N THR A 32 -10.57 -3.01 -17.83
CA THR A 32 -10.94 -4.23 -18.58
C THR A 32 -12.24 -4.07 -19.36
N GLN A 33 -13.12 -3.13 -18.97
CA GLN A 33 -14.48 -2.96 -19.47
C GLN A 33 -15.36 -4.19 -19.24
N ALA A 34 -14.94 -5.12 -18.40
CA ALA A 34 -15.72 -6.30 -18.08
C ALA A 34 -16.93 -5.92 -17.21
N PRO A 35 -18.16 -6.38 -17.55
CA PRO A 35 -19.34 -5.98 -16.79
C PRO A 35 -19.37 -6.52 -15.36
N TRP A 36 -18.60 -7.57 -15.06
CA TRP A 36 -18.49 -8.15 -13.72
C TRP A 36 -17.43 -7.49 -12.84
N GLN A 37 -16.64 -6.55 -13.39
CA GLN A 37 -15.61 -5.88 -12.60
C GLN A 37 -16.23 -4.86 -11.65
N LYS A 38 -15.84 -4.92 -10.37
CA LYS A 38 -16.14 -3.87 -9.42
C LYS A 38 -15.06 -2.79 -9.53
N LEU A 39 -15.49 -1.55 -9.78
CA LEU A 39 -14.58 -0.41 -9.88
C LEU A 39 -14.53 0.36 -8.56
N SER A 40 -13.35 0.83 -8.21
CA SER A 40 -13.10 1.68 -7.04
C SER A 40 -12.23 2.87 -7.47
N PRO A 41 -12.82 3.86 -8.18
CA PRO A 41 -12.05 4.91 -8.86
C PRO A 41 -11.27 5.82 -7.92
N ASP A 42 -11.67 5.88 -6.65
CA ASP A 42 -11.00 6.73 -5.65
C ASP A 42 -10.07 5.94 -4.72
N SER A 43 -9.84 4.67 -5.02
CA SER A 43 -9.04 3.78 -4.18
C SER A 43 -7.67 3.51 -4.78
N VAL A 44 -6.70 3.31 -3.90
CA VAL A 44 -5.39 2.74 -4.21
C VAL A 44 -5.25 1.45 -3.41
N PHE A 45 -4.85 0.39 -4.07
CA PHE A 45 -4.62 -0.91 -3.45
C PHE A 45 -3.12 -1.13 -3.34
N MET A 46 -2.64 -1.46 -2.15
CA MET A 46 -1.23 -1.79 -1.94
C MET A 46 -1.07 -3.30 -1.88
N LEU A 47 -0.28 -3.85 -2.77
CA LEU A 47 0.17 -5.23 -2.67
C LEU A 47 1.56 -5.24 -2.03
N GLU A 48 1.67 -5.91 -0.89
CA GLU A 48 2.92 -5.95 -0.13
C GLU A 48 3.28 -7.38 0.21
N LYS A 49 4.57 -7.68 0.23
CA LYS A 49 5.10 -8.97 0.67
C LYS A 49 6.21 -8.75 1.67
N TRP A 50 6.03 -9.36 2.83
CA TRP A 50 6.95 -9.27 3.97
C TRP A 50 7.42 -10.64 4.37
N ALA A 51 8.68 -10.75 4.78
CA ALA A 51 9.26 -12.03 5.20
C ALA A 51 8.61 -12.59 6.47
N SER A 52 8.06 -11.71 7.33
CA SER A 52 7.36 -12.10 8.55
C SER A 52 6.43 -11.00 9.01
N GLN A 53 5.51 -11.33 9.91
CA GLN A 53 4.64 -10.34 10.54
C GLN A 53 5.46 -9.33 11.34
N ALA A 54 6.54 -9.74 11.98
CA ALA A 54 7.42 -8.84 12.72
C ALA A 54 8.03 -7.77 11.81
N HIS A 55 8.42 -8.11 10.59
CA HIS A 55 8.91 -7.16 9.60
C HIS A 55 7.82 -6.16 9.20
N LEU A 56 6.59 -6.63 9.00
CA LEU A 56 5.46 -5.75 8.70
C LEU A 56 5.18 -4.79 9.86
N GLU A 57 5.18 -5.29 11.08
CA GLU A 57 4.93 -4.45 12.27
C GLU A 57 6.01 -3.38 12.41
N LYS A 58 7.27 -3.72 12.20
CA LYS A 58 8.36 -2.77 12.21
C LYS A 58 8.21 -1.71 11.12
N HIS A 59 7.80 -2.13 9.91
CA HIS A 59 7.49 -1.22 8.81
C HIS A 59 6.42 -0.19 9.21
N LEU A 60 5.35 -0.62 9.85
CA LEU A 60 4.26 0.27 10.22
C LEU A 60 4.68 1.35 11.22
N ASP A 61 5.78 1.15 11.93
CA ASP A 61 6.27 2.08 12.96
C ASP A 61 7.56 2.83 12.56
N ILE A 62 8.05 2.63 11.36
CA ILE A 62 9.29 3.28 10.92
C ILE A 62 9.05 4.75 10.56
N ALA A 63 10.10 5.59 10.72
CA ALA A 63 9.99 7.04 10.60
C ALA A 63 9.40 7.50 9.26
N HIS A 64 9.81 6.92 8.13
CA HIS A 64 9.26 7.35 6.84
C HIS A 64 7.78 7.00 6.67
N MET A 65 7.27 5.98 7.37
CA MET A 65 5.83 5.67 7.37
C MET A 65 5.04 6.68 8.20
N HIS A 66 5.59 7.13 9.33
CA HIS A 66 4.98 8.21 10.12
C HIS A 66 4.87 9.47 9.28
N ARG A 67 5.94 9.86 8.58
CA ARG A 67 5.94 11.03 7.70
C ARG A 67 4.95 10.87 6.55
N HIS A 68 4.88 9.69 5.95
CA HIS A 68 3.96 9.40 4.87
C HIS A 68 2.51 9.56 5.31
N ARG A 69 2.14 8.95 6.44
CA ARG A 69 0.77 9.07 6.97
C ARG A 69 0.40 10.52 7.27
N ASP A 70 1.33 11.29 7.80
CA ASP A 70 1.09 12.71 8.05
C ASP A 70 0.89 13.48 6.74
N THR A 71 1.68 13.17 5.72
CA THR A 71 1.59 13.81 4.40
C THR A 71 0.23 13.58 3.74
N ILE A 72 -0.37 12.38 3.86
CA ILE A 72 -1.59 12.00 3.15
C ILE A 72 -2.86 12.05 4.01
N LYS A 73 -2.76 12.37 5.27
CA LYS A 73 -3.89 12.26 6.22
C LYS A 73 -5.17 12.96 5.77
N ASP A 74 -5.04 14.10 5.10
CA ASP A 74 -6.20 14.87 4.64
C ASP A 74 -6.74 14.37 3.29
N SER A 75 -6.05 13.43 2.66
CA SER A 75 -6.43 12.87 1.36
C SER A 75 -6.95 11.45 1.46
N VAL A 76 -7.00 10.86 2.66
CA VAL A 76 -7.42 9.48 2.88
C VAL A 76 -8.64 9.46 3.77
N LEU A 77 -9.75 8.88 3.28
CA LEU A 77 -11.01 8.75 4.03
C LEU A 77 -11.04 7.49 4.89
N GLY A 78 -10.29 6.48 4.54
CA GLY A 78 -10.24 5.24 5.28
C GLY A 78 -9.18 4.29 4.76
N VAL A 79 -8.77 3.34 5.61
CA VAL A 79 -7.80 2.32 5.28
C VAL A 79 -8.34 0.98 5.73
N THR A 80 -8.24 -0.03 4.86
CA THR A 80 -8.56 -1.42 5.20
C THR A 80 -7.31 -2.26 4.97
N ILE A 81 -6.95 -3.08 5.93
CA ILE A 81 -5.77 -3.92 5.85
C ILE A 81 -6.19 -5.39 5.95
N HIS A 82 -5.75 -6.20 5.00
CA HIS A 82 -5.86 -7.65 5.07
C HIS A 82 -4.45 -8.23 5.16
N VAL A 83 -4.22 -9.05 6.18
CA VAL A 83 -2.97 -9.81 6.32
C VAL A 83 -3.28 -11.23 5.90
N LEU A 84 -2.61 -11.70 4.85
CA LEU A 84 -2.94 -12.98 4.21
C LEU A 84 -1.78 -13.96 4.34
N GLY A 85 -2.13 -15.23 4.49
CA GLY A 85 -1.20 -16.33 4.42
C GLY A 85 -1.72 -17.40 3.47
N ASN A 86 -0.89 -18.35 3.12
CA ASN A 86 -1.30 -19.46 2.25
C ASN A 86 -2.35 -20.31 2.95
N ALA A 87 -3.44 -20.59 2.24
CA ALA A 87 -4.50 -21.49 2.75
C ALA A 87 -4.24 -22.95 2.42
N LEU A 88 -3.35 -23.20 1.44
CA LEU A 88 -3.05 -24.55 0.95
C LEU A 88 -1.54 -24.78 0.86
#